data_c7aa5978914799ac87b5d4cfafc14d90
#
_entry.id   c7aa5978914799ac87b5d4cfafc14d90
#
_cell.length_a   1.000
_cell.length_b   1.000
_cell.length_c   1.000
_cell.angle_alpha   90.00
_cell.angle_beta   90.00
_cell.angle_gamma   90.00
#
_symmetry.space_group_name_H-M   'P 1'
#
loop_
_entity.id
_entity.type
_entity.pdbx_description
1 polymer ?
#
loop_
_entity_poly.entity_id
_entity_poly.type
_entity_poly.pdbx_seq_one_letter_code
_entity_poly.pdbx_strand_id
1 'polypeptide(L)' 'MRVHLHPQGRTVELTGRRSVGRLLTELGVLPGTVMVIRQDMLLLDGEVVEDDEEIEVRAVISGGAA' A
#
# COMPACT_ATOMS: atom_id res chain seq x y z
N MET A 1 -11.62 -0.67 -3.37
CA MET A 1 -10.38 -1.42 -3.16
C MET A 1 -10.22 -1.76 -1.69
N ARG A 2 -9.55 -2.84 -1.43
CA ARG A 2 -9.29 -3.28 -0.07
C ARG A 2 -7.79 -3.28 0.15
N VAL A 3 -7.34 -2.60 1.18
CA VAL A 3 -5.92 -2.41 1.46
C VAL A 3 -5.61 -3.03 2.80
N HIS A 4 -4.72 -4.03 2.80
CA HIS A 4 -4.29 -4.70 4.02
C HIS A 4 -2.97 -4.10 4.47
N LEU A 5 -2.94 -3.58 5.67
CA LEU A 5 -1.75 -2.92 6.23
C LEU A 5 -1.05 -3.88 7.19
N HIS A 6 0.21 -4.13 6.92
CA HIS A 6 1.07 -4.98 7.75
C HIS A 6 2.25 -4.18 8.25
N PRO A 7 2.68 -4.37 9.46
CA PRO A 7 2.30 -5.40 10.42
C PRO A 7 1.08 -5.06 11.28
N GLN A 8 0.42 -3.91 11.03
CA GLN A 8 -0.68 -3.47 11.87
C GLN A 8 -1.86 -4.42 11.90
N GLY A 9 -2.03 -5.21 10.86
CA GLY A 9 -3.17 -6.11 10.77
C GLY A 9 -4.46 -5.39 10.51
N ARG A 10 -4.41 -4.21 9.89
CA ARG A 10 -5.60 -3.42 9.57
C ARG A 10 -5.98 -3.60 8.12
N THR A 11 -7.29 -3.54 7.87
CA THR A 11 -7.81 -3.51 6.51
C THR A 11 -8.60 -2.22 6.34
N VAL A 12 -8.28 -1.50 5.28
CA VAL A 12 -8.96 -0.25 4.94
C VAL A 12 -9.66 -0.43 3.61
N GLU A 13 -10.91 -0.01 3.53
CA GLU A 13 -11.65 -0.06 2.27
C GLU A 13 -11.78 1.34 1.72
N LEU A 14 -11.41 1.50 0.46
CA LEU A 14 -11.45 2.77 -0.24
C LEU A 14 -12.20 2.59 -1.54
N THR A 15 -12.81 3.65 -2.01
CA THR A 15 -13.56 3.64 -3.26
C THR A 15 -12.87 4.54 -4.26
N GLY A 16 -12.73 4.05 -5.48
CA GLY A 16 -12.21 4.85 -6.56
C GLY A 16 -10.77 4.49 -6.90
N ARG A 17 -10.54 4.43 -8.18
CA ARG A 17 -9.25 4.13 -8.77
C ARG A 17 -8.25 5.24 -8.47
N ARG A 18 -7.01 4.87 -8.16
CA ARG A 18 -5.96 5.86 -7.91
C ARG A 18 -4.58 5.23 -8.03
N SER A 19 -3.57 6.08 -8.17
CA SER A 19 -2.19 5.62 -8.20
C SER A 19 -1.76 5.15 -6.82
N VAL A 20 -0.73 4.30 -6.79
CA VAL A 20 -0.14 3.83 -5.54
C VAL A 20 0.36 5.01 -4.72
N GLY A 21 1.04 5.96 -5.36
CA GLY A 21 1.56 7.12 -4.64
C GLY A 21 0.45 7.90 -3.96
N ARG A 22 -0.66 8.11 -4.65
CA ARG A 22 -1.79 8.82 -4.07
C ARG A 22 -2.42 8.03 -2.94
N LEU A 23 -2.53 6.72 -3.12
CA LEU A 23 -3.07 5.85 -2.09
C LEU A 23 -2.26 5.97 -0.80
N LEU A 24 -0.94 5.90 -0.89
CA LEU A 24 -0.09 5.99 0.27
C LEU A 24 -0.22 7.34 0.96
N THR A 25 -0.33 8.41 0.18
CA THR A 25 -0.54 9.74 0.74
C THR A 25 -1.83 9.79 1.55
N GLU A 26 -2.90 9.23 1.00
CA GLU A 26 -4.19 9.23 1.68
C GLU A 26 -4.15 8.39 2.96
N LEU A 27 -3.36 7.35 2.97
CA LEU A 27 -3.21 6.51 4.16
C LEU A 27 -2.25 7.10 5.19
N GLY A 28 -1.59 8.19 4.84
CA GLY A 28 -0.62 8.81 5.73
C GLY A 28 0.67 8.03 5.84
N VAL A 29 1.00 7.26 4.80
CA VAL A 29 2.18 6.41 4.79
C VAL A 29 3.24 7.02 3.89
N LEU A 30 4.48 7.04 4.37
CA LEU A 30 5.60 7.54 3.58
C LEU A 30 5.99 6.51 2.53
N PRO A 31 6.02 6.90 1.24
CA PRO A 31 6.24 5.91 0.16
C PRO A 31 7.52 5.10 0.30
N GLY A 32 8.59 5.70 0.77
CA GLY A 32 9.86 4.99 0.87
C GLY A 32 9.94 3.98 2.01
N THR A 33 8.90 3.88 2.82
CA THR A 33 8.94 3.01 4.01
C THR A 33 8.11 1.75 3.86
N VAL A 34 7.49 1.54 2.72
CA VAL A 34 6.59 0.39 2.53
C VAL A 34 6.77 -0.21 1.16
N MET A 35 6.36 -1.47 1.04
CA MET A 35 6.16 -2.15 -0.23
C MET A 35 4.68 -2.29 -0.46
N VAL A 36 4.25 -2.07 -1.70
CA VAL A 36 2.86 -2.28 -2.09
C VAL A 36 2.81 -3.48 -3.02
N ILE A 37 1.99 -4.45 -2.68
CA ILE A 37 1.97 -5.75 -3.36
C ILE A 37 0.55 -6.05 -3.83
N ARG A 38 0.44 -6.39 -5.11
CA ARG A 38 -0.82 -6.87 -5.69
C ARG A 38 -0.58 -8.29 -6.18
N GLN A 39 -1.25 -9.24 -5.52
CA GLN A 39 -0.99 -10.64 -5.73
C GLN A 39 0.48 -10.88 -5.43
N ASP A 40 1.29 -11.36 -6.29
CA ASP A 40 2.71 -11.56 -6.01
C ASP A 40 3.59 -10.51 -6.63
N MET A 41 3.01 -9.37 -7.03
CA MET A 41 3.75 -8.36 -7.77
C MET A 41 3.90 -7.09 -6.96
N LEU A 42 5.13 -6.58 -6.94
CA LEU A 42 5.44 -5.31 -6.31
C LEU A 42 4.97 -4.18 -7.23
N LEU A 43 4.23 -3.24 -6.67
CA LEU A 43 3.75 -2.09 -7.42
C LEU A 43 4.63 -0.88 -7.15
N LEU A 44 4.88 -0.11 -8.20
CA LEU A 44 5.61 1.15 -8.10
C LEU A 44 4.63 2.30 -7.93
N ASP A 45 5.14 3.45 -7.50
CA ASP A 45 4.31 4.59 -7.15
C ASP A 45 3.40 5.07 -8.28
N GLY A 46 3.86 4.94 -9.51
CA GLY A 46 3.09 5.39 -10.66
C GLY A 46 2.03 4.42 -11.13
N GLU A 47 2.02 3.22 -10.59
CA GLU A 47 1.03 2.24 -11.04
C GLU A 47 -0.32 2.52 -10.42
N VAL A 48 -1.37 2.05 -11.09
CA VAL A 48 -2.74 2.36 -10.71
C VAL A 48 -3.38 1.13 -10.08
N VAL A 49 -4.10 1.36 -9.00
CA VAL A 49 -4.93 0.34 -8.35
C VAL A 49 -6.38 0.62 -8.69
N GLU A 50 -7.07 -0.39 -9.18
CA GLU A 50 -8.46 -0.27 -9.58
C GLU A 50 -9.39 -0.39 -8.38
N ASP A 51 -10.62 0.07 -8.55
CA ASP A 51 -11.58 0.15 -7.47
C ASP A 51 -11.92 -1.20 -6.84
N ASP A 52 -11.85 -2.26 -7.63
CA ASP A 52 -12.22 -3.60 -7.17
C ASP A 52 -11.04 -4.46 -6.78
N GLU A 53 -9.86 -3.90 -6.69
CA GLU A 53 -8.66 -4.68 -6.40
C GLU A 53 -8.39 -4.76 -4.90
N GLU A 54 -7.56 -5.75 -4.56
CA GLU A 54 -7.12 -5.97 -3.19
C GLU A 54 -5.60 -5.96 -3.19
N ILE A 55 -5.02 -5.17 -2.29
CA ILE A 55 -3.56 -5.03 -2.23
C ILE A 55 -3.09 -5.10 -0.79
N GLU A 56 -1.77 -5.32 -0.64
CA GLU A 56 -1.10 -5.30 0.65
C GLU A 56 -0.10 -4.16 0.70
N VAL A 57 -0.02 -3.51 1.83
CA VAL A 57 1.02 -2.52 2.10
C VAL A 57 1.82 -3.04 3.29
N ARG A 58 3.09 -3.35 3.06
CA ARG A 58 3.95 -3.93 4.08
C ARG A 58 5.08 -2.98 4.43
N ALA A 59 5.26 -2.75 5.70
CA ALA A 59 6.36 -1.93 6.17
C ALA A 59 7.69 -2.64 5.94
N VAL A 60 8.66 -1.92 5.42
CA VAL A 60 10.01 -2.45 5.22
C VAL A 60 10.94 -1.73 6.19
N ILE A 61 10.72 -1.98 7.43
CA ILE A 61 11.45 -1.27 8.47
C ILE A 61 12.74 -2.00 8.75
N SER A 62 13.73 -1.65 8.01
CA SER A 62 15.04 -2.20 8.29
C SER A 62 15.77 -1.35 9.30
N GLY A 63 15.57 -0.06 9.22
CA GLY A 63 16.29 0.85 10.07
C GLY A 63 15.95 0.72 11.52
N GLY A 64 14.76 0.22 11.78
CA GLY A 64 14.35 0.05 13.14
C GLY A 64 15.29 -0.80 13.94
N ALA A 65 16.07 -1.56 13.28
CA ALA A 65 17.04 -2.41 13.95
C ALA A 65 18.15 -1.61 14.58
N ALA A 66 18.33 -0.44 14.14
CA ALA A 66 19.43 0.36 14.67
C ALA A 66 19.23 0.68 16.13
#